data_3e33ef5012d66634cd27053d670c92bd
#
_entry.id   3e33ef5012d66634cd27053d670c92bd
#
_cell.length_a   1.000
_cell.length_b   1.000
_cell.length_c   1.000
_cell.angle_alpha   90.00
_cell.angle_beta   90.00
_cell.angle_gamma   90.00
#
_symmetry.space_group_name_H-M   'P 1'
#
loop_
_entity.id
_entity.type
_entity.pdbx_description
1 polymer ?
#
loop_
_entity_poly.entity_id
_entity_poly.type
_entity_poly.pdbx_seq_one_letter_code
_entity_poly.pdbx_strand_id
1 'polypeptide(L)' 'MDACTYCGCDVTAHDPVYVETVENGERVPDGRFCNYGCLAAHVETAGLAEGTTCRVD' A
#
# COMPACT_ATOMS: atom_id res chain seq x y z
N MET A 1 2.66 7.19 -15.85
CA MET A 1 2.02 5.86 -15.71
C MET A 1 2.28 5.33 -14.32
N ASP A 2 1.23 4.92 -13.64
CA ASP A 2 1.35 4.42 -12.28
C ASP A 2 1.34 2.91 -12.26
N ALA A 3 2.45 2.32 -11.88
CA ALA A 3 2.58 0.88 -11.80
C ALA A 3 2.29 0.39 -10.38
N CYS A 4 1.59 -0.72 -10.28
CA CYS A 4 1.27 -1.34 -9.00
C CYS A 4 2.57 -1.73 -8.28
N THR A 5 2.65 -1.38 -7.01
CA THR A 5 3.84 -1.69 -6.21
C THR A 5 4.06 -3.19 -6.07
N TYR A 6 2.99 -3.95 -6.12
CA TYR A 6 3.07 -5.40 -5.97
C TYR A 6 3.21 -6.14 -7.30
N CYS A 7 2.28 -5.94 -8.23
CA CYS A 7 2.25 -6.72 -9.46
C CYS A 7 2.82 -6.02 -10.69
N GLY A 8 3.04 -4.71 -10.60
CA GLY A 8 3.63 -3.95 -11.70
C GLY A 8 2.68 -3.53 -12.80
N CYS A 9 1.41 -3.87 -12.68
CA CYS A 9 0.43 -3.48 -13.68
C CYS A 9 0.08 -2.00 -13.55
N ASP A 10 -0.48 -1.44 -14.63
CA ASP A 10 -0.95 -0.06 -14.61
C ASP A 10 -2.21 0.03 -13.74
N VAL A 11 -2.08 0.68 -12.59
CA VAL A 11 -3.20 0.77 -11.64
C VAL A 11 -4.36 1.60 -12.16
N THR A 12 -4.09 2.50 -13.11
CA THR A 12 -5.17 3.35 -13.64
C THR A 12 -6.18 2.57 -14.47
N ALA A 13 -5.84 1.34 -14.88
CA ALA A 13 -6.77 0.46 -15.58
C ALA A 13 -7.73 -0.26 -14.64
N HIS A 14 -7.57 -0.05 -13.33
CA HIS A 14 -8.36 -0.70 -12.30
C HIS A 14 -8.94 0.34 -11.36
N ASP A 15 -9.50 -0.10 -10.23
CA ASP A 15 -9.92 0.81 -9.16
C ASP A 15 -8.75 0.92 -8.18
N PRO A 16 -7.83 1.85 -8.39
CA PRO A 16 -6.57 1.84 -7.65
C PRO A 16 -6.73 2.22 -6.18
N VAL A 17 -5.86 1.65 -5.38
CA VAL A 17 -5.75 1.99 -3.97
C VAL A 17 -4.40 2.65 -3.77
N TYR A 18 -4.41 3.83 -3.19
CA TYR A 18 -3.18 4.57 -2.91
C TYR A 18 -2.92 4.57 -1.41
N VAL A 19 -1.67 4.30 -1.05
CA VAL A 19 -1.25 4.28 0.35
C VAL A 19 -0.35 5.48 0.60
N GLU A 20 -0.62 6.19 1.68
CA GLU A 20 0.20 7.34 2.07
C GLU A 20 0.67 7.15 3.50
N THR A 21 1.86 7.63 3.78
CA THR A 21 2.38 7.65 5.14
C THR A 21 2.54 9.10 5.57
N VAL A 22 2.78 9.30 6.85
CA VAL A 22 2.97 10.65 7.39
C VAL A 22 4.42 10.80 7.82
N GLU A 23 5.10 11.79 7.27
CA GLU A 23 6.47 12.13 7.66
C GLU A 23 6.51 13.60 8.01
N ASN A 24 6.97 13.90 9.20
CA ASN A 24 7.08 15.28 9.68
C ASN A 24 5.76 16.05 9.59
N GLY A 25 4.64 15.35 9.81
CA GLY A 25 3.32 15.97 9.76
C GLY A 25 2.74 16.10 8.36
N GLU A 26 3.41 15.60 7.35
CA GLU A 26 2.94 15.68 5.97
C GLU A 26 2.67 14.28 5.41
N ARG A 27 1.65 14.20 4.56
CA ARG A 27 1.33 12.95 3.86
C ARG A 27 2.25 12.80 2.67
N VAL A 28 2.87 11.64 2.57
CA VAL A 28 3.72 11.32 1.42
C VAL A 28 3.24 10.01 0.79
N PRO A 29 3.26 9.93 -0.54
CA PRO A 29 2.87 8.69 -1.22
C PRO A 29 3.84 7.58 -0.86
N ASP A 30 3.29 6.42 -0.47
CA ASP A 30 4.12 5.28 -0.11
C ASP A 30 4.00 4.15 -1.12
N GLY A 31 2.82 3.98 -1.72
CA GLY A 31 2.64 2.93 -2.71
C GLY A 31 1.28 3.01 -3.36
N ARG A 32 1.11 2.26 -4.43
CA ARG A 32 -0.15 2.18 -5.13
C ARG A 32 -0.38 0.75 -5.60
N PHE A 33 -1.64 0.36 -5.63
CA PHE A 33 -2.03 -1.02 -5.88
C PHE A 33 -3.26 -1.07 -6.77
N CYS A 34 -3.40 -2.16 -7.53
CA CYS A 34 -4.55 -2.33 -8.40
C CYS A 34 -5.86 -2.40 -7.63
N ASN A 35 -5.81 -3.01 -6.44
CA ASN A 35 -6.97 -3.17 -5.57
C ASN A 35 -6.47 -3.57 -4.19
N TYR A 36 -7.42 -3.79 -3.27
CA TYR A 36 -7.07 -4.21 -1.92
C TYR A 36 -6.36 -5.56 -1.86
N GLY A 37 -6.62 -6.43 -2.85
CA GLY A 37 -5.95 -7.72 -2.90
C GLY A 37 -4.45 -7.58 -3.08
N CYS A 38 -4.03 -6.69 -3.98
CA CYS A 38 -2.61 -6.43 -4.18
C CYS A 38 -1.98 -5.79 -2.95
N LEU A 39 -2.70 -4.87 -2.31
CA LEU A 39 -2.23 -4.25 -1.08
C LEU A 39 -2.03 -5.29 0.02
N ALA A 40 -3.01 -6.15 0.23
CA ALA A 40 -2.93 -7.18 1.25
C ALA A 40 -1.77 -8.14 0.99
N ALA A 41 -1.60 -8.55 -0.26
CA ALA A 41 -0.52 -9.44 -0.65
C ALA A 41 0.85 -8.79 -0.41
N HIS A 42 0.95 -7.50 -0.73
CA HIS A 42 2.19 -6.76 -0.52
C HIS A 42 2.53 -6.66 0.96
N VAL A 43 1.54 -6.33 1.80
CA VAL A 43 1.74 -6.21 3.24
C VAL A 43 2.24 -7.54 3.81
N GLU A 44 1.65 -8.64 3.39
CA GLU A 44 2.05 -9.96 3.87
C GLU A 44 3.44 -10.33 3.38
N THR A 45 3.71 -10.13 2.10
CA THR A 45 4.99 -10.50 1.49
C THR A 45 6.14 -9.68 2.06
N ALA A 46 5.91 -8.40 2.29
CA ALA A 46 6.94 -7.51 2.81
C ALA A 46 7.02 -7.52 4.34
N GLY A 47 6.10 -8.19 5.01
CA GLY A 47 6.09 -8.27 6.47
C GLY A 47 5.79 -6.93 7.15
N LEU A 48 5.06 -6.06 6.49
CA LEU A 48 4.84 -4.70 6.98
C LEU A 48 3.96 -4.64 8.22
N ALA A 49 3.12 -5.65 8.43
CA ALA A 49 2.23 -5.68 9.58
C ALA A 49 2.82 -6.42 10.79
N GLU A 50 4.06 -6.86 10.67
CA GLU A 50 4.65 -7.75 11.66
C GLU A 50 5.14 -6.99 12.87
N GLY A 51 4.68 -7.41 14.05
CA GLY A 51 5.26 -7.01 15.32
C GLY A 51 5.07 -5.57 15.76
N THR A 52 4.42 -4.75 14.97
CA THR A 52 4.31 -3.33 15.29
C THR A 52 2.88 -2.82 15.35
N THR A 53 1.93 -3.71 15.37
CA THR A 53 0.53 -3.30 15.38
C THR A 53 0.16 -2.72 16.73
N CYS A 54 -0.34 -1.51 16.72
CA CYS A 54 -0.85 -0.87 17.91
C CYS A 54 -2.27 -1.36 18.13
N ARG A 55 -2.48 -2.07 19.22
CA ARG A 55 -3.80 -2.63 19.51
C ARG A 55 -4.55 -1.75 20.47
N VAL A 56 -5.73 -1.42 20.05
CA VAL A 56 -6.64 -0.64 20.87
C VAL A 56 -7.86 -1.49 21.15
N ASP A 57 -7.84 -2.17 22.23
CA ASP A 57 -8.93 -3.06 22.60
C ASP A 57 -9.78 -2.48 23.72
#